data_91c9d2023d78af930b9340111fe8412f
#
_entry.id   91c9d2023d78af930b9340111fe8412f
#
_cell.length_a   1.000
_cell.length_b   1.000
_cell.length_c   1.000
_cell.angle_alpha   90.00
_cell.angle_beta   90.00
_cell.angle_gamma   90.00
#
_symmetry.space_group_name_H-M   'P 1'
#
loop_
_entity.id
_entity.type
_entity.pdbx_description
1 polymer ?
#
loop_
_entity_poly.entity_id
_entity_poly.type
_entity_poly.pdbx_seq_one_letter_code
_entity_poly.pdbx_strand_id
1 'polypeptide(L)'
;MADTYRCVTLARFVDGLPGPDDFNIETRQVPEPGDGEVLVRNIYASLDPGGRTRLSGGVSYIPPLALGDVAGGFNIGQVVKSNNTGFSTGDLVVGAFGWSEMGLSNGRGYFAKIEDWDLPLSAWIGVLGIPGLTAYFGLKRVAGIGAGATALVTSAAG
;
A
#
# COMPACT_ATOMS: atom_id res chain seq x y z
N MET A 1 23.39 2.96 -5.73
CA MET A 1 22.26 2.50 -4.90
C MET A 1 22.76 1.35 -4.04
N ALA A 2 22.14 1.11 -2.87
CA ALA A 2 22.46 -0.09 -2.10
C ALA A 2 22.08 -1.33 -2.92
N ASP A 3 22.88 -2.40 -2.81
CA ASP A 3 22.63 -3.64 -3.55
C ASP A 3 21.52 -4.50 -2.91
N THR A 4 21.13 -4.17 -1.67
CA THR A 4 20.11 -4.88 -0.90
C THR A 4 19.09 -3.92 -0.31
N TYR A 5 17.90 -4.46 0.03
CA TYR A 5 16.81 -3.76 0.69
C TYR A 5 16.15 -4.65 1.74
N ARG A 6 15.46 -4.04 2.68
CA ARG A 6 14.72 -4.75 3.73
C ARG A 6 13.24 -4.80 3.40
N CYS A 7 12.61 -5.91 3.80
CA CYS A 7 11.16 -6.07 3.78
C CYS A 7 10.69 -6.84 5.01
N VAL A 8 9.42 -6.70 5.34
CA VAL A 8 8.75 -7.44 6.42
C VAL A 8 7.92 -8.54 5.81
N THR A 9 8.17 -9.78 6.17
CA THR A 9 7.45 -10.95 5.65
C THR A 9 6.62 -11.63 6.73
N LEU A 10 5.56 -12.31 6.33
CA LEU A 10 4.71 -13.09 7.23
C LEU A 10 5.44 -14.38 7.65
N ALA A 11 5.78 -14.50 8.94
CA ALA A 11 6.46 -15.67 9.50
C ALA A 11 5.47 -16.77 9.87
N ARG A 12 4.29 -16.40 10.40
CA ARG A 12 3.19 -17.32 10.76
C ARG A 12 1.85 -16.60 10.59
N PHE A 13 0.79 -17.37 10.40
CA PHE A 13 -0.56 -16.80 10.36
C PHE A 13 -0.92 -16.21 11.71
N VAL A 14 -1.47 -14.99 11.66
CA VAL A 14 -1.82 -14.25 12.87
C VAL A 14 -3.14 -14.76 13.45
N ASP A 15 -3.09 -15.20 14.70
CA ASP A 15 -4.26 -15.50 15.54
C ASP A 15 -4.34 -14.45 16.66
N GLY A 16 -5.48 -13.81 16.82
CA GLY A 16 -5.63 -12.69 17.75
C GLY A 16 -4.94 -11.39 17.29
N LEU A 17 -4.29 -10.64 18.14
CA LEU A 17 -3.57 -9.40 17.81
C LEU A 17 -2.19 -9.73 17.19
N PRO A 18 -1.79 -9.06 16.10
CA PRO A 18 -0.46 -9.23 15.54
C PRO A 18 0.63 -8.89 16.56
N GLY A 19 1.66 -9.71 16.62
CA GLY A 19 2.84 -9.50 17.45
C GLY A 19 4.13 -9.57 16.65
N PRO A 20 5.27 -9.17 17.24
CA PRO A 20 6.57 -9.19 16.54
C PRO A 20 6.94 -10.55 15.96
N ASP A 21 6.57 -11.64 16.66
CA ASP A 21 6.89 -13.00 16.24
C ASP A 21 6.09 -13.50 15.02
N ASP A 22 5.07 -12.75 14.58
CA ASP A 22 4.30 -13.06 13.39
C ASP A 22 5.02 -12.63 12.10
N PHE A 23 6.13 -11.88 12.23
CA PHE A 23 6.83 -11.29 11.11
C PHE A 23 8.33 -11.56 11.18
N ASN A 24 8.96 -11.64 10.00
CA ASN A 24 10.41 -11.58 9.85
C ASN A 24 10.82 -10.29 9.15
N ILE A 25 12.00 -9.76 9.50
CA ILE A 25 12.66 -8.74 8.70
C ILE A 25 13.71 -9.44 7.84
N GLU A 26 13.50 -9.41 6.53
CA GLU A 26 14.40 -10.01 5.56
C GLU A 26 15.20 -8.96 4.81
N THR A 27 16.42 -9.34 4.42
CA THR A 27 17.24 -8.56 3.49
C THR A 27 17.28 -9.30 2.16
N ARG A 28 16.87 -8.63 1.09
CA ARG A 28 16.81 -9.18 -0.28
C ARG A 28 17.69 -8.36 -1.22
N GLN A 29 18.12 -8.96 -2.34
CA GLN A 29 18.80 -8.24 -3.40
C GLN A 29 17.84 -7.29 -4.10
N VAL A 30 18.30 -6.08 -4.43
CA VAL A 30 17.50 -5.12 -5.19
C VAL A 30 17.28 -5.70 -6.59
N PRO A 31 16.01 -5.91 -7.01
CA PRO A 31 15.73 -6.46 -8.32
C PRO A 31 16.00 -5.45 -9.44
N GLU A 32 16.33 -5.93 -10.62
CA GLU A 32 16.33 -5.12 -11.82
C GLU A 32 14.93 -5.17 -12.47
N PRO A 33 14.37 -4.02 -12.89
CA PRO A 33 13.10 -4.01 -13.60
C PRO A 33 13.23 -4.65 -14.96
N GLY A 34 12.33 -5.60 -15.27
CA GLY A 34 12.17 -6.19 -16.60
C GLY A 34 11.47 -5.24 -17.57
N ASP A 35 11.18 -5.72 -18.80
CA ASP A 35 10.48 -4.95 -19.82
C ASP A 35 9.09 -4.49 -19.31
N GLY A 36 8.80 -3.19 -19.43
CA GLY A 36 7.55 -2.60 -18.97
C GLY A 36 7.45 -2.43 -17.46
N GLU A 37 8.49 -2.70 -16.69
CA GLU A 37 8.50 -2.56 -15.24
C GLU A 37 9.22 -1.29 -14.78
N VAL A 38 8.90 -0.91 -13.55
CA VAL A 38 9.58 0.15 -12.79
C VAL A 38 10.00 -0.37 -11.43
N LEU A 39 11.15 0.08 -10.96
CA LEU A 39 11.63 -0.11 -9.60
C LEU A 39 11.33 1.15 -8.80
N VAL A 40 10.64 0.98 -7.68
CA VAL A 40 10.20 2.06 -6.79
C VAL A 40 10.90 1.94 -5.45
N ARG A 41 11.44 3.05 -4.94
CA ARG A 41 11.87 3.18 -3.55
C ARG A 41 10.71 3.72 -2.73
N ASN A 42 10.26 2.97 -1.76
CA ASN A 42 9.16 3.36 -0.89
C ASN A 42 9.59 4.47 0.10
N ILE A 43 8.69 5.44 0.30
CA ILE A 43 8.83 6.58 1.22
C ILE A 43 7.87 6.41 2.40
N TYR A 44 6.62 6.01 2.09
CA TYR A 44 5.59 5.72 3.08
C TYR A 44 4.97 4.36 2.81
N ALA A 45 4.57 3.68 3.88
CA ALA A 45 3.75 2.48 3.84
C ALA A 45 2.54 2.66 4.76
N SER A 46 1.37 2.21 4.31
CA SER A 46 0.15 2.26 5.10
C SER A 46 0.06 1.10 6.10
N LEU A 47 -0.67 1.36 7.20
CA LEU A 47 -1.10 0.36 8.16
C LEU A 47 -2.64 0.31 8.11
N ASP A 48 -3.17 -0.62 7.32
CA ASP A 48 -4.60 -0.70 7.06
C ASP A 48 -5.24 -1.84 7.86
N PRO A 49 -6.38 -1.59 8.54
CA PRO A 49 -7.13 -2.65 9.24
C PRO A 49 -7.52 -3.80 8.31
N GLY A 50 -7.83 -3.51 7.04
CA GLY A 50 -8.13 -4.51 6.01
C GLY A 50 -6.99 -5.51 5.75
N GLY A 51 -5.75 -5.14 6.04
CA GLY A 51 -4.59 -6.04 5.95
C GLY A 51 -4.68 -7.22 6.93
N ARG A 52 -5.39 -7.04 8.05
CA ARG A 52 -5.54 -8.05 9.10
C ARG A 52 -6.09 -9.39 8.58
N THR A 53 -7.11 -9.35 7.71
CA THR A 53 -7.73 -10.56 7.14
C THR A 53 -6.77 -11.32 6.24
N ARG A 54 -5.82 -10.65 5.60
CA ARG A 54 -4.79 -11.29 4.78
C ARG A 54 -3.72 -12.01 5.59
N LEU A 55 -3.49 -11.57 6.83
CA LEU A 55 -2.47 -12.14 7.73
C LEU A 55 -2.94 -13.43 8.42
N SER A 56 -4.25 -13.68 8.48
CA SER A 56 -4.81 -14.85 9.21
C SER A 56 -4.85 -16.14 8.40
N GLY A 57 -4.54 -16.09 7.08
CA GLY A 57 -4.63 -17.26 6.18
C GLY A 57 -6.06 -17.71 5.89
N GLY A 58 -7.08 -17.03 6.41
CA GLY A 58 -8.48 -17.38 6.22
C GLY A 58 -9.05 -16.91 4.89
N VAL A 59 -10.30 -17.34 4.62
CA VAL A 59 -11.03 -16.91 3.41
C VAL A 59 -11.36 -15.42 3.50
N SER A 60 -11.02 -14.67 2.46
CA SER A 60 -11.27 -13.22 2.35
C SER A 60 -11.60 -12.86 0.89
N TYR A 61 -12.20 -11.68 0.68
CA TYR A 61 -12.43 -11.13 -0.67
C TYR A 61 -11.12 -10.73 -1.37
N ILE A 62 -10.03 -10.58 -0.64
CA ILE A 62 -8.67 -10.43 -1.16
C ILE A 62 -7.90 -11.72 -0.81
N PRO A 63 -7.11 -12.30 -1.73
CA PRO A 63 -6.32 -13.49 -1.42
C PRO A 63 -5.46 -13.30 -0.16
N PRO A 64 -5.43 -14.30 0.74
CA PRO A 64 -4.56 -14.25 1.91
C PRO A 64 -3.09 -14.26 1.47
N LEU A 65 -2.21 -13.78 2.34
CA LEU A 65 -0.77 -13.93 2.16
C LEU A 65 -0.36 -15.38 2.43
N ALA A 66 0.62 -15.85 1.68
CA ALA A 66 1.35 -17.04 2.04
C ALA A 66 2.44 -16.71 3.07
N LEU A 67 2.93 -17.74 3.78
CA LEU A 67 4.11 -17.57 4.63
C LEU A 67 5.32 -17.20 3.77
N GLY A 68 6.08 -16.19 4.20
CA GLY A 68 7.20 -15.62 3.45
C GLY A 68 6.82 -14.49 2.48
N ASP A 69 5.52 -14.24 2.24
CA ASP A 69 5.09 -13.08 1.46
C ASP A 69 5.36 -11.77 2.22
N VAL A 70 5.62 -10.70 1.47
CA VAL A 70 5.76 -9.36 2.04
C VAL A 70 4.42 -8.91 2.60
N ALA A 71 4.39 -8.61 3.89
CA ALA A 71 3.22 -8.10 4.59
C ALA A 71 2.97 -6.61 4.28
N GLY A 72 1.80 -6.11 4.63
CA GLY A 72 1.46 -4.69 4.56
C GLY A 72 0.49 -4.34 3.44
N GLY A 73 0.45 -3.05 3.10
CA GLY A 73 -0.58 -2.45 2.25
C GLY A 73 -0.02 -1.53 1.18
N PHE A 74 -0.58 -0.32 1.14
CA PHE A 74 -0.27 0.68 0.12
C PHE A 74 0.98 1.48 0.46
N ASN A 75 1.61 1.99 -0.58
CA ASN A 75 2.87 2.73 -0.46
C ASN A 75 2.83 4.00 -1.29
N ILE A 76 3.61 4.99 -0.86
CA ILE A 76 4.08 6.06 -1.70
C ILE A 76 5.57 5.88 -1.88
N GLY A 77 6.02 5.98 -3.11
CA GLY A 77 7.42 5.84 -3.42
C GLY A 77 7.86 6.70 -4.60
N GLN A 78 9.15 6.65 -4.87
CA GLN A 78 9.75 7.31 -6.02
C GLN A 78 10.32 6.27 -6.97
N VAL A 79 10.03 6.39 -8.25
CA VAL A 79 10.62 5.57 -9.31
C VAL A 79 12.12 5.83 -9.34
N VAL A 80 12.93 4.80 -9.15
CA VAL A 80 14.40 4.88 -9.17
C VAL A 80 15.02 4.28 -10.43
N LYS A 81 14.31 3.34 -11.08
CA LYS A 81 14.62 2.82 -12.43
C LYS A 81 13.33 2.55 -13.18
N SER A 82 13.33 2.76 -14.50
CA SER A 82 12.16 2.52 -15.34
C SER A 82 12.54 1.92 -16.68
N ASN A 83 11.85 0.81 -17.01
CA ASN A 83 11.76 0.23 -18.35
C ASN A 83 10.31 0.33 -18.89
N ASN A 84 9.49 1.22 -18.29
CA ASN A 84 8.09 1.45 -18.66
C ASN A 84 7.94 2.85 -19.26
N THR A 85 7.34 2.94 -20.44
CA THR A 85 7.18 4.20 -21.17
C THR A 85 6.23 5.20 -20.50
N GLY A 86 5.36 4.71 -19.59
CA GLY A 86 4.41 5.56 -18.85
C GLY A 86 5.01 6.23 -17.60
N PHE A 87 6.21 5.80 -17.15
CA PHE A 87 6.82 6.27 -15.91
C PHE A 87 8.28 6.60 -16.11
N SER A 88 8.75 7.65 -15.47
CA SER A 88 10.14 8.13 -15.52
C SER A 88 10.80 8.04 -14.16
N THR A 89 12.12 7.86 -14.14
CA THR A 89 12.90 8.01 -12.90
C THR A 89 12.66 9.39 -12.30
N GLY A 90 12.37 9.41 -10.99
CA GLY A 90 12.00 10.62 -10.26
C GLY A 90 10.50 10.78 -10.05
N ASP A 91 9.64 10.13 -10.84
CA ASP A 91 8.18 10.18 -10.64
C ASP A 91 7.82 9.69 -9.23
N LEU A 92 6.93 10.44 -8.58
CA LEU A 92 6.27 9.99 -7.35
C LEU A 92 5.06 9.14 -7.73
N VAL A 93 4.90 8.02 -7.03
CA VAL A 93 3.86 7.03 -7.35
C VAL A 93 3.20 6.50 -6.08
N VAL A 94 1.93 6.14 -6.21
CA VAL A 94 1.21 5.32 -5.25
C VAL A 94 1.14 3.89 -5.78
N GLY A 95 1.33 2.88 -4.92
CA GLY A 95 1.29 1.47 -5.29
C GLY A 95 1.02 0.57 -4.10
N ALA A 96 1.10 -0.74 -4.30
CA ALA A 96 0.86 -1.76 -3.28
C ALA A 96 2.07 -2.71 -3.20
N PHE A 97 3.12 -2.30 -2.50
CA PHE A 97 4.39 -3.05 -2.38
C PHE A 97 4.59 -3.66 -0.99
N GLY A 98 3.64 -3.45 -0.08
CA GLY A 98 3.75 -3.91 1.30
C GLY A 98 4.80 -3.15 2.12
N TRP A 99 5.17 -3.70 3.25
CA TRP A 99 6.19 -3.13 4.15
C TRP A 99 7.58 -3.51 3.64
N SER A 100 8.03 -2.81 2.65
CA SER A 100 9.27 -3.04 1.92
C SER A 100 9.93 -1.71 1.57
N GLU A 101 11.26 -1.64 1.55
CA GLU A 101 11.98 -0.44 1.12
C GLU A 101 11.96 -0.27 -0.41
N MET A 102 11.76 -1.37 -1.15
CA MET A 102 11.72 -1.38 -2.61
C MET A 102 10.53 -2.19 -3.12
N GLY A 103 10.03 -1.84 -4.30
CA GLY A 103 8.96 -2.56 -4.98
C GLY A 103 9.11 -2.54 -6.49
N LEU A 104 8.65 -3.59 -7.17
CA LEU A 104 8.51 -3.64 -8.62
C LEU A 104 7.06 -3.47 -9.02
N SER A 105 6.81 -2.75 -10.12
CA SER A 105 5.48 -2.63 -10.73
C SER A 105 5.58 -2.67 -12.24
N ASN A 106 4.63 -3.32 -12.89
CA ASN A 106 4.45 -3.27 -14.33
C ASN A 106 3.52 -2.14 -14.80
N GLY A 107 3.20 -1.19 -13.91
CA GLY A 107 2.32 -0.06 -14.20
C GLY A 107 0.83 -0.39 -14.20
N ARG A 108 0.42 -1.60 -13.76
CA ARG A 108 -0.98 -2.05 -13.75
C ARG A 108 -1.51 -2.18 -12.32
N GLY A 109 -2.85 -2.31 -12.23
CA GLY A 109 -3.53 -2.45 -10.95
C GLY A 109 -3.56 -1.16 -10.14
N TYR A 110 -3.36 -1.26 -8.82
CA TYR A 110 -3.28 -0.09 -7.95
C TYR A 110 -1.88 0.52 -8.04
N PHE A 111 -1.62 1.23 -9.15
CA PHE A 111 -0.37 1.90 -9.40
C PHE A 111 -0.61 3.16 -10.26
N ALA A 112 -0.25 4.33 -9.76
CA ALA A 112 -0.47 5.60 -10.44
C ALA A 112 0.59 6.65 -10.07
N LYS A 113 0.82 7.61 -10.97
CA LYS A 113 1.59 8.81 -10.64
C LYS A 113 0.83 9.68 -9.65
N ILE A 114 1.58 10.29 -8.75
CA ILE A 114 1.09 11.33 -7.86
C ILE A 114 1.24 12.67 -8.58
N GLU A 115 0.14 13.40 -8.67
CA GLU A 115 0.12 14.76 -9.19
C GLU A 115 0.58 15.75 -8.10
N ASP A 116 1.26 16.81 -8.52
CA ASP A 116 1.69 17.90 -7.62
C ASP A 116 0.51 18.85 -7.34
N TRP A 117 -0.20 18.57 -6.24
CA TRP A 117 -1.35 19.37 -5.78
C TRP A 117 -1.01 20.24 -4.54
N ASP A 118 0.26 20.44 -4.25
CA ASP A 118 0.73 21.16 -3.04
C ASP A 118 0.13 20.56 -1.75
N LEU A 119 0.11 19.23 -1.67
CA LEU A 119 -0.37 18.46 -0.53
C LEU A 119 0.74 17.56 0.03
N PRO A 120 0.73 17.27 1.34
CA PRO A 120 1.64 16.27 1.90
C PRO A 120 1.51 14.92 1.18
N LEU A 121 2.62 14.29 0.85
CA LEU A 121 2.62 12.98 0.15
C LEU A 121 1.76 11.93 0.87
N SER A 122 1.74 11.93 2.20
CA SER A 122 0.92 11.01 2.99
C SER A 122 -0.59 11.13 2.72
N ALA A 123 -1.08 12.26 2.18
CA ALA A 123 -2.47 12.42 1.79
C ALA A 123 -2.91 11.38 0.74
N TRP A 124 -1.99 10.95 -0.13
CA TRP A 124 -2.28 10.02 -1.23
C TRP A 124 -2.54 8.58 -0.79
N ILE A 125 -2.10 8.18 0.40
CA ILE A 125 -2.49 6.89 1.03
C ILE A 125 -3.52 7.07 2.14
N GLY A 126 -3.88 8.32 2.47
CA GLY A 126 -4.89 8.70 3.44
C GLY A 126 -6.16 9.22 2.77
N VAL A 127 -6.39 10.54 2.90
CA VAL A 127 -7.63 11.21 2.46
C VAL A 127 -7.86 11.15 0.94
N LEU A 128 -6.83 11.08 0.14
CA LEU A 128 -6.92 10.92 -1.33
C LEU A 128 -6.80 9.45 -1.77
N GLY A 129 -6.44 8.55 -0.85
CA GLY A 129 -6.33 7.12 -1.09
C GLY A 129 -7.61 6.35 -0.77
N ILE A 130 -7.45 5.03 -0.57
CA ILE A 130 -8.57 4.12 -0.26
C ILE A 130 -9.41 4.56 0.95
N PRO A 131 -8.83 5.02 2.09
CA PRO A 131 -9.64 5.47 3.22
C PRO A 131 -10.55 6.65 2.88
N GLY A 132 -10.02 7.67 2.20
CA GLY A 132 -10.80 8.83 1.79
C GLY A 132 -11.86 8.52 0.74
N LEU A 133 -11.54 7.69 -0.25
CA LEU A 133 -12.50 7.21 -1.25
C LEU A 133 -13.63 6.41 -0.58
N THR A 134 -13.30 5.55 0.37
CA THR A 134 -14.27 4.77 1.15
C THR A 134 -15.22 5.70 1.91
N ALA A 135 -14.69 6.71 2.60
CA ALA A 135 -15.48 7.71 3.32
C ALA A 135 -16.36 8.50 2.36
N TYR A 136 -15.80 8.99 1.24
CA TYR A 136 -16.54 9.78 0.26
C TYR A 136 -17.71 8.99 -0.33
N PHE A 137 -17.47 7.79 -0.84
CA PHE A 137 -18.53 6.99 -1.45
C PHE A 137 -19.53 6.47 -0.42
N GLY A 138 -19.08 6.10 0.79
CA GLY A 138 -19.95 5.70 1.88
C GLY A 138 -20.93 6.80 2.27
N LEU A 139 -20.46 8.01 2.46
CA LEU A 139 -21.31 9.14 2.85
C LEU A 139 -22.15 9.68 1.70
N LYS A 140 -21.56 9.88 0.51
CA LYS A 140 -22.25 10.53 -0.62
C LYS A 140 -23.15 9.58 -1.42
N ARG A 141 -22.71 8.33 -1.65
CA ARG A 141 -23.43 7.39 -2.53
C ARG A 141 -24.30 6.42 -1.75
N VAL A 142 -23.83 5.93 -0.61
CA VAL A 142 -24.57 4.95 0.20
C VAL A 142 -25.49 5.66 1.19
N ALA A 143 -24.96 6.53 2.05
CA ALA A 143 -25.76 7.24 3.04
C ALA A 143 -26.56 8.44 2.47
N GLY A 144 -26.21 8.93 1.27
CA GLY A 144 -26.92 10.01 0.59
C GLY A 144 -26.90 11.35 1.34
N ILE A 145 -25.90 11.60 2.17
CA ILE A 145 -25.82 12.84 2.96
C ILE A 145 -25.66 14.06 2.05
N GLY A 146 -26.39 15.13 2.39
CA GLY A 146 -26.35 16.43 1.72
C GLY A 146 -25.83 17.55 2.60
N ALA A 147 -25.88 18.78 2.06
CA ALA A 147 -25.51 19.98 2.82
C ALA A 147 -26.41 20.13 4.07
N GLY A 148 -25.80 20.48 5.21
CA GLY A 148 -26.50 20.63 6.49
C GLY A 148 -26.77 19.33 7.25
N ALA A 149 -26.43 18.15 6.69
CA ALA A 149 -26.57 16.89 7.39
C ALA A 149 -25.52 16.75 8.52
N THR A 150 -25.94 16.10 9.61
CA THR A 150 -25.02 15.66 10.68
C THR A 150 -24.72 14.18 10.51
N ALA A 151 -23.44 13.81 10.50
CA ALA A 151 -23.01 12.42 10.42
C ALA A 151 -22.40 11.97 11.75
N LEU A 152 -22.80 10.81 12.25
CA LEU A 152 -22.15 10.13 13.37
C LEU A 152 -21.33 8.96 12.81
N VAL A 153 -20.03 8.96 13.09
CA VAL A 153 -19.11 7.88 12.70
C VAL A 153 -18.66 7.16 13.96
N THR A 154 -18.93 5.85 14.03
CA THR A 154 -18.43 4.97 15.09
C THR A 154 -17.18 4.22 14.62
N SER A 155 -16.38 3.74 15.57
CA SER A 155 -15.14 3.00 15.25
C SER A 155 -14.18 3.77 14.32
N ALA A 156 -14.07 5.08 14.52
CA ALA A 156 -13.30 5.96 13.65
C ALA A 156 -11.77 5.73 13.69
N ALA A 157 -11.30 4.90 14.58
CA ALA A 157 -9.89 4.53 14.68
C ALA A 157 -9.51 3.27 13.86
N GLY A 158 -10.44 2.70 13.11
CA GLY A 158 -10.17 1.58 12.22
C GLY A 158 -11.04 0.39 12.41
#